data_aa5edd2e720355c5234d1434c10d629f
#
_entry.id   aa5edd2e720355c5234d1434c10d629f
#
_cell.length_a   1.000
_cell.length_b   1.000
_cell.length_c   1.000
_cell.angle_alpha   90.00
_cell.angle_beta   90.00
_cell.angle_gamma   90.00
#
_symmetry.space_group_name_H-M   'P 1'
#
loop_
_entity.id
_entity.type
_entity.pdbx_description
1 polymer ?
#
loop_
_entity_poly.entity_id
_entity_poly.type
_entity_poly.pdbx_seq_one_letter_code
_entity_poly.pdbx_strand_id
1 'polypeptide(L)'
;MSASLVGSEMCIRDSIEHSGAPYDMIRATVNLTTSAMLISVATSLKLPLSTTYVCFMVAMGSSLADKAWGRESAVYRISGVMTVVAGWFITAVGGFLIALAMGLILIYGGIAAFVVTTLLCGYMLVKSNFFKKNKATETAAVKAAETGSDIIYNITQEVCATMERTTRIYDRTLIAVFKENRKVLREMVRESNELFYQSRERKYSLLPTLRKLQKGDIDTAHYYVQVVDYLNEMTKALAHITRPAFEHIDNNHEGLSKEQTEDLMHINDEVESIYRHINNMLRTGDFSDLDMVLEMRDRLFEAIADAIKSEVTRINENRSNTKASILYLTILNETKSMVLQSRNLLKSQRYFLEHKDGPLQWLNKIK
;
A
#
# COMPACT_ATOMS: atom_id res chain seq x y z
N MET A 1 -25.72 1.61 -19.62
CA MET A 1 -24.25 1.75 -19.70
C MET A 1 -23.77 3.19 -19.91
N SER A 2 -24.60 4.13 -20.32
CA SER A 2 -24.22 5.54 -20.56
C SER A 2 -24.20 6.45 -19.32
N ALA A 3 -24.91 6.12 -18.24
CA ALA A 3 -24.97 6.95 -17.05
C ALA A 3 -23.70 6.90 -16.16
N SER A 4 -22.92 5.83 -16.22
CA SER A 4 -21.67 5.67 -15.47
C SER A 4 -20.51 6.49 -16.05
N LEU A 5 -20.49 6.72 -17.37
CA LEU A 5 -19.47 7.52 -18.04
C LEU A 5 -19.66 9.02 -17.78
N VAL A 6 -20.90 9.50 -17.73
CA VAL A 6 -21.21 10.92 -17.46
C VAL A 6 -20.82 11.32 -16.04
N GLY A 7 -21.01 10.45 -15.05
CA GLY A 7 -20.59 10.70 -13.67
C GLY A 7 -19.06 10.74 -13.51
N SER A 8 -18.33 9.93 -14.29
CA SER A 8 -16.86 9.91 -14.31
C SER A 8 -16.29 11.17 -14.97
N GLU A 9 -16.88 11.64 -16.08
CA GLU A 9 -16.45 12.88 -16.72
C GLU A 9 -16.74 14.11 -15.85
N MET A 10 -17.83 14.14 -15.11
CA MET A 10 -18.19 15.25 -14.23
C MET A 10 -17.22 15.35 -13.03
N CYS A 11 -16.83 14.23 -12.44
CA CYS A 11 -15.82 14.21 -11.37
C CYS A 11 -14.43 14.63 -11.86
N ILE A 12 -14.05 14.26 -13.08
CA ILE A 12 -12.77 14.67 -13.69
C ILE A 12 -12.79 16.17 -13.99
N ARG A 13 -13.91 16.71 -14.44
CA ARG A 13 -14.05 18.13 -14.78
C ARG A 13 -13.99 19.02 -13.52
N ASP A 14 -14.66 18.63 -12.44
CA ASP A 14 -14.60 19.34 -11.16
C ASP A 14 -13.19 19.31 -10.55
N SER A 15 -12.47 18.20 -10.66
CA SER A 15 -11.09 18.10 -10.15
C SER A 15 -10.11 18.95 -10.98
N ILE A 16 -10.37 19.15 -12.27
CA ILE A 16 -9.56 19.97 -13.17
C ILE A 16 -9.79 21.47 -12.91
N GLU A 17 -11.02 21.89 -12.66
CA GLU A 17 -11.34 23.30 -12.35
C GLU A 17 -10.72 23.74 -11.02
N HIS A 18 -10.62 22.86 -10.02
CA HIS A 18 -10.00 23.16 -8.73
C HIS A 18 -8.47 23.03 -8.70
N SER A 19 -7.88 22.28 -9.63
CA SER A 19 -6.42 22.05 -9.62
C SER A 19 -5.61 23.10 -10.38
N GLY A 20 -6.23 24.04 -11.08
CA GLY A 20 -5.54 25.07 -11.86
C GLY A 20 -4.65 24.51 -12.98
N ALA A 21 -4.91 23.31 -13.48
CA ALA A 21 -4.09 22.60 -14.45
C ALA A 21 -4.71 22.49 -15.86
N PRO A 22 -4.84 23.61 -16.60
CA PRO A 22 -5.21 23.53 -18.02
C PRO A 22 -4.14 22.82 -18.87
N TYR A 23 -2.97 22.59 -18.29
CA TYR A 23 -1.78 22.03 -18.94
C TYR A 23 -1.91 20.54 -19.30
N ASP A 24 -2.66 19.77 -18.52
CA ASP A 24 -2.81 18.31 -18.74
C ASP A 24 -3.66 18.00 -19.97
N MET A 25 -4.67 18.84 -20.25
CA MET A 25 -5.56 18.66 -21.41
C MET A 25 -4.86 18.98 -22.73
N ILE A 26 -4.04 20.03 -22.76
CA ILE A 26 -3.23 20.42 -23.92
C ILE A 26 -2.19 19.33 -24.21
N ARG A 27 -1.50 18.84 -23.19
CA ARG A 27 -0.51 17.76 -23.32
C ARG A 27 -1.15 16.46 -23.82
N ALA A 28 -2.30 16.07 -23.29
CA ALA A 28 -3.03 14.90 -23.73
C ALA A 28 -3.43 15.01 -25.22
N THR A 29 -3.93 16.18 -25.65
CA THR A 29 -4.31 16.45 -27.02
C THR A 29 -3.10 16.39 -27.96
N VAL A 30 -1.97 17.03 -27.59
CA VAL A 30 -0.72 16.99 -28.36
C VAL A 30 -0.20 15.57 -28.49
N ASN A 31 -0.16 14.81 -27.40
CA ASN A 31 0.30 13.43 -27.41
C ASN A 31 -0.57 12.53 -28.29
N LEU A 32 -1.90 12.69 -28.21
CA LEU A 32 -2.84 11.91 -29.00
C LEU A 32 -2.71 12.22 -30.50
N THR A 33 -2.69 13.51 -30.88
CA THR A 33 -2.59 13.92 -32.29
C THR A 33 -1.25 13.55 -32.90
N THR A 34 -0.14 13.77 -32.18
CA THR A 34 1.20 13.42 -32.67
C THR A 34 1.36 11.89 -32.80
N SER A 35 0.88 11.12 -31.84
CA SER A 35 0.91 9.66 -31.90
C SER A 35 0.08 9.14 -33.08
N ALA A 36 -1.13 9.67 -33.28
CA ALA A 36 -1.99 9.28 -34.39
C ALA A 36 -1.35 9.61 -35.76
N MET A 37 -0.73 10.77 -35.90
CA MET A 37 -0.01 11.15 -37.12
C MET A 37 1.16 10.20 -37.40
N LEU A 38 2.01 9.92 -36.40
CA LEU A 38 3.16 9.03 -36.57
C LEU A 38 2.73 7.60 -36.92
N ILE A 39 1.69 7.09 -36.26
CA ILE A 39 1.15 5.76 -36.54
C ILE A 39 0.58 5.70 -37.97
N SER A 40 -0.15 6.73 -38.40
CA SER A 40 -0.72 6.81 -39.76
C SER A 40 0.37 6.80 -40.84
N VAL A 41 1.42 7.63 -40.68
CA VAL A 41 2.57 7.66 -41.57
C VAL A 41 3.30 6.32 -41.61
N ALA A 42 3.59 5.74 -40.44
CA ALA A 42 4.27 4.47 -40.33
C ALA A 42 3.46 3.33 -40.99
N THR A 43 2.14 3.32 -40.81
CA THR A 43 1.25 2.34 -41.43
C THR A 43 1.21 2.50 -42.97
N SER A 44 1.18 3.74 -43.44
CA SER A 44 1.23 4.05 -44.87
C SER A 44 2.53 3.55 -45.51
N LEU A 45 3.63 3.65 -44.82
CA LEU A 45 4.96 3.16 -45.24
C LEU A 45 5.17 1.67 -44.98
N LYS A 46 4.15 0.94 -44.45
CA LYS A 46 4.21 -0.47 -44.08
C LYS A 46 5.36 -0.80 -43.10
N LEU A 47 5.70 0.13 -42.22
CA LEU A 47 6.71 -0.08 -41.18
C LEU A 47 6.12 -0.94 -40.05
N PRO A 48 6.86 -1.97 -39.57
CA PRO A 48 6.41 -2.82 -38.46
C PRO A 48 6.61 -2.09 -37.12
N LEU A 49 5.76 -1.10 -36.81
CA LEU A 49 5.81 -0.35 -35.55
C LEU A 49 4.72 -0.79 -34.58
N SER A 50 5.08 -0.90 -33.30
CA SER A 50 4.10 -1.07 -32.23
C SER A 50 3.46 0.27 -31.90
N THR A 51 2.12 0.34 -31.92
CA THR A 51 1.36 1.53 -31.54
C THR A 51 1.65 1.95 -30.10
N THR A 52 1.78 0.99 -29.19
CA THR A 52 2.14 1.23 -27.77
C THR A 52 3.51 1.89 -27.65
N TYR A 53 4.49 1.44 -28.45
CA TYR A 53 5.83 2.02 -28.46
C TYR A 53 5.78 3.49 -28.92
N VAL A 54 5.07 3.77 -29.99
CA VAL A 54 4.96 5.14 -30.54
C VAL A 54 4.29 6.08 -29.53
N CYS A 55 3.15 5.68 -28.97
CA CYS A 55 2.44 6.47 -27.95
C CYS A 55 3.31 6.75 -26.73
N PHE A 56 4.06 5.74 -26.24
CA PHE A 56 4.95 5.90 -25.12
C PHE A 56 6.09 6.87 -25.43
N MET A 57 6.73 6.74 -26.58
CA MET A 57 7.84 7.62 -26.97
C MET A 57 7.39 9.07 -27.21
N VAL A 58 6.19 9.29 -27.75
CA VAL A 58 5.60 10.62 -27.90
C VAL A 58 5.30 11.24 -26.51
N ALA A 59 4.70 10.47 -25.59
CA ALA A 59 4.42 10.95 -24.24
C ALA A 59 5.71 11.29 -23.47
N MET A 60 6.77 10.53 -23.67
CA MET A 60 8.07 10.80 -23.07
C MET A 60 8.76 12.00 -23.71
N GLY A 61 8.70 12.12 -25.05
CA GLY A 61 9.25 13.27 -25.78
C GLY A 61 8.58 14.58 -25.41
N SER A 62 7.26 14.61 -25.31
CA SER A 62 6.52 15.80 -24.87
C SER A 62 6.85 16.17 -23.43
N SER A 63 7.00 15.18 -22.57
CA SER A 63 7.42 15.34 -21.17
C SER A 63 8.83 15.95 -21.03
N LEU A 64 9.74 15.66 -21.96
CA LEU A 64 11.07 16.23 -22.00
C LEU A 64 11.04 17.67 -22.60
N ALA A 65 10.16 17.92 -23.57
CA ALA A 65 10.03 19.23 -24.23
C ALA A 65 9.48 20.33 -23.30
N ASP A 66 8.70 19.97 -22.28
CA ASP A 66 8.10 20.93 -21.34
C ASP A 66 9.08 21.63 -20.40
N LYS A 67 10.38 21.54 -20.65
CA LYS A 67 11.44 22.14 -19.81
C LYS A 67 11.24 21.88 -18.31
N ALA A 68 10.59 20.79 -17.96
CA ALA A 68 10.47 20.31 -16.58
C ALA A 68 11.87 19.88 -16.04
N TRP A 69 12.85 20.77 -16.26
CA TRP A 69 14.25 20.63 -15.88
C TRP A 69 14.50 21.05 -14.44
N GLY A 70 13.44 21.21 -13.63
CA GLY A 70 13.60 21.27 -12.20
C GLY A 70 14.42 20.05 -11.75
N ARG A 71 15.52 20.27 -11.07
CA ARG A 71 16.56 19.32 -10.71
C ARG A 71 16.01 18.00 -10.11
N GLU A 72 14.83 18.06 -9.50
CA GLU A 72 14.16 16.94 -8.86
C GLU A 72 13.20 16.14 -9.78
N SER A 73 12.53 16.79 -10.73
CA SER A 73 11.56 16.12 -11.59
C SER A 73 12.17 15.52 -12.86
N ALA A 74 13.25 16.11 -13.37
CA ALA A 74 13.91 15.66 -14.60
C ALA A 74 14.67 14.34 -14.40
N VAL A 75 15.40 14.19 -13.30
CA VAL A 75 16.15 12.96 -12.99
C VAL A 75 15.21 11.77 -12.85
N TYR A 76 14.05 11.95 -12.21
CA TYR A 76 13.06 10.90 -12.02
C TYR A 76 12.41 10.45 -13.33
N ARG A 77 12.07 11.39 -14.21
CA ARG A 77 11.46 11.08 -15.51
C ARG A 77 12.43 10.43 -16.46
N ILE A 78 13.67 10.94 -16.54
CA ILE A 78 14.72 10.33 -17.38
C ILE A 78 15.08 8.94 -16.87
N SER A 79 15.25 8.75 -15.59
CA SER A 79 15.50 7.44 -14.98
C SER A 79 14.36 6.45 -15.26
N GLY A 80 13.09 6.88 -15.14
CA GLY A 80 11.92 6.08 -15.48
C GLY A 80 11.89 5.66 -16.95
N VAL A 81 12.14 6.60 -17.88
CA VAL A 81 12.25 6.34 -19.31
C VAL A 81 13.36 5.33 -19.62
N MET A 82 14.56 5.57 -19.07
CA MET A 82 15.72 4.69 -19.28
C MET A 82 15.47 3.29 -18.73
N THR A 83 14.80 3.18 -17.58
CA THR A 83 14.44 1.88 -17.01
C THR A 83 13.48 1.10 -17.90
N VAL A 84 12.47 1.76 -18.47
CA VAL A 84 11.51 1.12 -19.38
C VAL A 84 12.18 0.72 -20.70
N VAL A 85 12.96 1.61 -21.28
CA VAL A 85 13.72 1.32 -22.52
C VAL A 85 14.71 0.18 -22.30
N ALA A 86 15.50 0.24 -21.21
CA ALA A 86 16.42 -0.85 -20.83
C ALA A 86 15.66 -2.16 -20.60
N GLY A 87 14.49 -2.12 -19.96
CA GLY A 87 13.62 -3.28 -19.75
C GLY A 87 13.20 -3.94 -21.07
N TRP A 88 12.85 -3.15 -22.08
CA TRP A 88 12.51 -3.68 -23.41
C TRP A 88 13.71 -4.36 -24.10
N PHE A 89 14.90 -3.75 -24.03
CA PHE A 89 16.11 -4.37 -24.58
C PHE A 89 16.46 -5.67 -23.86
N ILE A 90 16.40 -5.68 -22.52
CA ILE A 90 16.68 -6.88 -21.71
C ILE A 90 15.68 -7.99 -22.02
N THR A 91 14.38 -7.67 -22.13
CA THR A 91 13.35 -8.68 -22.46
C THR A 91 13.51 -9.20 -23.89
N ALA A 92 13.81 -8.33 -24.86
CA ALA A 92 14.02 -8.73 -26.24
C ALA A 92 15.27 -9.62 -26.39
N VAL A 93 16.40 -9.21 -25.81
CA VAL A 93 17.65 -9.99 -25.81
C VAL A 93 17.45 -11.31 -25.04
N GLY A 94 16.81 -11.27 -23.87
CA GLY A 94 16.51 -12.47 -23.10
C GLY A 94 15.62 -13.46 -23.85
N GLY A 95 14.55 -12.95 -24.50
CA GLY A 95 13.67 -13.77 -25.34
C GLY A 95 14.42 -14.39 -26.53
N PHE A 96 15.27 -13.60 -27.20
CA PHE A 96 16.10 -14.09 -28.31
C PHE A 96 17.09 -15.18 -27.86
N LEU A 97 17.79 -14.97 -26.73
CA LEU A 97 18.74 -15.96 -26.22
C LEU A 97 18.07 -17.27 -25.80
N ILE A 98 16.90 -17.19 -25.17
CA ILE A 98 16.09 -18.37 -24.82
C ILE A 98 15.63 -19.10 -26.09
N ALA A 99 15.12 -18.38 -27.09
CA ALA A 99 14.69 -18.97 -28.34
C ALA A 99 15.85 -19.61 -29.09
N LEU A 100 17.01 -18.96 -29.12
CA LEU A 100 18.24 -19.49 -29.71
C LEU A 100 18.69 -20.78 -29.00
N ALA A 101 18.75 -20.77 -27.67
CA ALA A 101 19.11 -21.94 -26.87
C ALA A 101 18.16 -23.12 -27.12
N MET A 102 16.85 -22.84 -27.14
CA MET A 102 15.85 -23.86 -27.46
C MET A 102 15.99 -24.38 -28.88
N GLY A 103 16.23 -23.50 -29.85
CA GLY A 103 16.48 -23.89 -31.25
C GLY A 103 17.67 -24.81 -31.38
N LEU A 104 18.80 -24.49 -30.74
CA LEU A 104 20.00 -25.34 -30.73
C LEU A 104 19.72 -26.70 -30.08
N ILE A 105 19.06 -26.75 -28.94
CA ILE A 105 18.66 -27.98 -28.26
C ILE A 105 17.81 -28.87 -29.18
N LEU A 106 16.85 -28.30 -29.92
CA LEU A 106 16.00 -29.04 -30.85
C LEU A 106 16.78 -29.53 -32.08
N ILE A 107 17.70 -28.74 -32.63
CA ILE A 107 18.50 -29.13 -33.81
C ILE A 107 19.42 -30.29 -33.47
N TYR A 108 20.16 -30.22 -32.35
CA TYR A 108 21.11 -31.25 -31.95
C TYR A 108 20.46 -32.47 -31.28
N GLY A 109 19.37 -32.28 -30.57
CA GLY A 109 18.70 -33.35 -29.80
C GLY A 109 17.57 -34.07 -30.53
N GLY A 110 17.16 -33.59 -31.70
CA GLY A 110 16.14 -34.21 -32.53
C GLY A 110 14.79 -34.42 -31.81
N ILE A 111 14.10 -35.50 -32.15
CA ILE A 111 12.76 -35.83 -31.62
C ILE A 111 12.78 -36.05 -30.10
N ALA A 112 13.86 -36.61 -29.56
CA ALA A 112 14.02 -36.84 -28.13
C ALA A 112 14.03 -35.53 -27.32
N ALA A 113 14.77 -34.52 -27.78
CA ALA A 113 14.81 -33.21 -27.15
C ALA A 113 13.45 -32.49 -27.23
N PHE A 114 12.73 -32.62 -28.31
CA PHE A 114 11.37 -32.07 -28.45
C PHE A 114 10.41 -32.65 -27.40
N VAL A 115 10.40 -33.95 -27.22
CA VAL A 115 9.54 -34.61 -26.23
C VAL A 115 9.91 -34.18 -24.79
N VAL A 116 11.21 -34.17 -24.48
CA VAL A 116 11.69 -33.77 -23.13
C VAL A 116 11.35 -32.30 -22.83
N THR A 117 11.56 -31.38 -23.76
CA THR A 117 11.27 -29.94 -23.54
C THR A 117 9.77 -29.68 -23.43
N THR A 118 8.94 -30.39 -24.21
CA THR A 118 7.48 -30.28 -24.11
C THR A 118 6.98 -30.82 -22.78
N LEU A 119 7.48 -31.97 -22.31
CA LEU A 119 7.15 -32.51 -20.99
C LEU A 119 7.63 -31.60 -19.86
N LEU A 120 8.81 -31.00 -19.95
CA LEU A 120 9.35 -30.08 -18.97
C LEU A 120 8.49 -28.80 -18.89
N CYS A 121 8.08 -28.25 -20.02
CA CYS A 121 7.17 -27.10 -20.09
C CYS A 121 5.81 -27.42 -19.48
N GLY A 122 5.23 -28.57 -19.83
CA GLY A 122 3.98 -29.07 -19.23
C GLY A 122 4.09 -29.25 -17.74
N TYR A 123 5.18 -29.85 -17.24
CA TYR A 123 5.45 -30.01 -15.83
C TYR A 123 5.57 -28.66 -15.10
N MET A 124 6.29 -27.69 -15.67
CA MET A 124 6.40 -26.33 -15.08
C MET A 124 5.06 -25.61 -15.00
N LEU A 125 4.22 -25.70 -16.03
CA LEU A 125 2.87 -25.10 -16.03
C LEU A 125 1.97 -25.74 -14.98
N VAL A 126 1.99 -27.07 -14.87
CA VAL A 126 1.21 -27.80 -13.85
C VAL A 126 1.73 -27.45 -12.46
N LYS A 127 3.04 -27.47 -12.25
CA LYS A 127 3.66 -27.11 -10.96
C LYS A 127 3.36 -25.66 -10.56
N SER A 128 3.42 -24.70 -11.48
CA SER A 128 3.10 -23.29 -11.24
C SER A 128 1.65 -23.09 -10.82
N ASN A 129 0.71 -23.78 -11.46
CA ASN A 129 -0.71 -23.73 -11.11
C ASN A 129 -1.01 -24.49 -9.79
N PHE A 130 -0.33 -25.61 -9.52
CA PHE A 130 -0.50 -26.36 -8.27
C PHE A 130 0.07 -25.63 -7.06
N PHE A 131 1.23 -24.96 -7.19
CA PHE A 131 1.81 -24.18 -6.09
C PHE A 131 0.97 -22.94 -5.73
N LYS A 132 0.27 -22.32 -6.69
CA LYS A 132 -0.69 -21.26 -6.40
C LYS A 132 -1.92 -21.79 -5.66
N LYS A 133 -2.37 -22.99 -5.98
CA LYS A 133 -3.57 -23.59 -5.39
C LYS A 133 -3.31 -24.11 -3.97
N ASN A 134 -2.13 -24.65 -3.69
CA ASN A 134 -1.79 -25.19 -2.37
C ASN A 134 -1.60 -24.10 -1.29
N LYS A 135 -1.05 -22.92 -1.62
CA LYS A 135 -0.99 -21.81 -0.64
C LYS A 135 -2.39 -21.31 -0.23
N ALA A 136 -3.36 -21.35 -1.14
CA ALA A 136 -4.74 -20.99 -0.80
C ALA A 136 -5.49 -22.11 -0.05
N THR A 137 -5.11 -23.39 -0.27
CA THR A 137 -5.79 -24.54 0.32
C THR A 137 -5.24 -24.90 1.71
N GLU A 138 -3.93 -24.73 1.96
CA GLU A 138 -3.36 -24.94 3.31
C GLU A 138 -3.89 -23.92 4.32
N THR A 139 -4.06 -22.66 3.92
CA THR A 139 -4.70 -21.66 4.78
C THR A 139 -6.18 -21.94 5.02
N ALA A 140 -6.85 -22.68 4.14
CA ALA A 140 -8.27 -23.04 4.29
C ALA A 140 -8.47 -24.37 5.03
N ALA A 141 -7.56 -25.33 4.92
CA ALA A 141 -7.70 -26.66 5.52
C ALA A 141 -7.43 -26.70 7.03
N VAL A 142 -6.48 -25.87 7.52
CA VAL A 142 -6.21 -25.75 8.97
C VAL A 142 -7.36 -25.06 9.70
N LYS A 143 -8.20 -24.28 9.01
CA LYS A 143 -9.37 -23.56 9.58
C LYS A 143 -10.67 -24.37 9.63
N ALA A 144 -10.68 -25.62 9.21
CA ALA A 144 -11.94 -26.39 9.06
C ALA A 144 -12.49 -27.04 10.33
N ALA A 145 -11.75 -27.08 11.44
CA ALA A 145 -12.10 -27.80 12.68
C ALA A 145 -12.28 -26.91 13.93
N GLU A 146 -12.27 -25.57 13.79
CA GLU A 146 -12.32 -24.68 14.96
C GLU A 146 -13.75 -24.37 15.42
N THR A 147 -13.98 -24.48 16.73
CA THR A 147 -15.20 -24.03 17.41
C THR A 147 -15.31 -22.49 17.34
N GLY A 148 -16.51 -21.92 17.39
CA GLY A 148 -16.68 -20.47 17.25
C GLY A 148 -15.87 -19.62 18.24
N SER A 149 -15.57 -20.12 19.44
CA SER A 149 -14.69 -19.47 20.44
C SER A 149 -13.23 -19.41 19.97
N ASP A 150 -12.74 -20.45 19.29
CA ASP A 150 -11.36 -20.51 18.80
C ASP A 150 -11.15 -19.53 17.65
N ILE A 151 -12.19 -19.29 16.84
CA ILE A 151 -12.17 -18.29 15.75
C ILE A 151 -11.98 -16.88 16.32
N ILE A 152 -12.72 -16.51 17.38
CA ILE A 152 -12.62 -15.19 18.01
C ILE A 152 -11.24 -14.97 18.61
N TYR A 153 -10.74 -15.97 19.34
CA TYR A 153 -9.41 -15.92 19.92
C TYR A 153 -8.33 -15.70 18.86
N ASN A 154 -8.37 -16.46 17.79
CA ASN A 154 -7.41 -16.35 16.69
C ASN A 154 -7.47 -14.98 16.01
N ILE A 155 -8.68 -14.42 15.79
CA ILE A 155 -8.88 -13.09 15.24
C ILE A 155 -8.28 -12.02 16.17
N THR A 156 -8.53 -12.11 17.48
CA THR A 156 -7.99 -11.16 18.45
C THR A 156 -6.47 -11.21 18.51
N GLN A 157 -5.87 -12.39 18.50
CA GLN A 157 -4.41 -12.55 18.46
C GLN A 157 -3.81 -11.94 17.17
N GLU A 158 -4.48 -12.15 16.06
CA GLU A 158 -4.06 -11.61 14.76
C GLU A 158 -4.17 -10.07 14.70
N VAL A 159 -5.21 -9.51 15.31
CA VAL A 159 -5.37 -8.05 15.46
C VAL A 159 -4.22 -7.48 16.31
N CYS A 160 -3.97 -8.07 17.48
CA CYS A 160 -2.87 -7.64 18.35
C CYS A 160 -1.51 -7.73 17.66
N ALA A 161 -1.22 -8.83 16.97
CA ALA A 161 0.03 -9.00 16.23
C ALA A 161 0.19 -7.97 15.10
N THR A 162 -0.91 -7.65 14.40
CA THR A 162 -0.89 -6.62 13.35
C THR A 162 -0.67 -5.23 13.93
N MET A 163 -1.29 -4.89 15.05
CA MET A 163 -1.09 -3.61 15.74
C MET A 163 0.35 -3.47 16.24
N GLU A 164 0.94 -4.51 16.83
CA GLU A 164 2.34 -4.49 17.27
C GLU A 164 3.31 -4.30 16.10
N ARG A 165 3.07 -4.99 14.99
CA ARG A 165 3.87 -4.79 13.77
C ARG A 165 3.72 -3.37 13.23
N THR A 166 2.50 -2.80 13.25
CA THR A 166 2.22 -1.43 12.82
C THR A 166 3.00 -0.42 13.68
N THR A 167 2.93 -0.53 15.00
CA THR A 167 3.67 0.33 15.93
C THR A 167 5.18 0.27 15.69
N ARG A 168 5.72 -0.94 15.58
CA ARG A 168 7.15 -1.14 15.32
C ARG A 168 7.60 -0.56 13.99
N ILE A 169 6.82 -0.73 12.91
CA ILE A 169 7.17 -0.19 11.60
C ILE A 169 7.08 1.34 11.62
N TYR A 170 6.07 1.90 12.28
CA TYR A 170 5.89 3.34 12.43
C TYR A 170 7.09 3.98 13.16
N ASP A 171 7.42 3.51 14.35
CA ASP A 171 8.55 3.98 15.15
C ASP A 171 9.88 3.90 14.37
N ARG A 172 10.18 2.71 13.79
CA ARG A 172 11.41 2.53 13.01
C ARG A 172 11.46 3.41 11.78
N THR A 173 10.32 3.72 11.17
CA THR A 173 10.24 4.63 10.02
C THR A 173 10.62 6.03 10.43
N LEU A 174 10.06 6.57 11.52
CA LEU A 174 10.38 7.91 12.00
C LEU A 174 11.86 8.02 12.40
N ILE A 175 12.37 7.06 13.19
CA ILE A 175 13.79 7.03 13.56
C ILE A 175 14.70 6.98 12.32
N ALA A 176 14.30 6.21 11.29
CA ALA A 176 15.07 6.10 10.07
C ALA A 176 15.01 7.36 9.20
N VAL A 177 13.90 8.12 9.22
CA VAL A 177 13.80 9.46 8.61
C VAL A 177 14.75 10.44 9.32
N PHE A 178 14.73 10.49 10.66
CA PHE A 178 15.60 11.39 11.43
C PHE A 178 17.09 11.11 11.25
N LYS A 179 17.44 9.84 10.99
CA LYS A 179 18.82 9.40 10.71
C LYS A 179 19.16 9.34 9.23
N GLU A 180 18.23 9.73 8.36
CA GLU A 180 18.34 9.63 6.90
C GLU A 180 18.79 8.24 6.41
N ASN A 181 18.36 7.18 7.11
CA ASN A 181 18.80 5.81 6.87
C ASN A 181 17.96 5.15 5.77
N ARG A 182 18.38 5.35 4.52
CA ARG A 182 17.76 4.81 3.31
C ARG A 182 17.56 3.28 3.34
N LYS A 183 18.52 2.53 3.91
CA LYS A 183 18.44 1.06 3.96
C LYS A 183 17.31 0.57 4.84
N VAL A 184 17.18 1.16 6.03
CA VAL A 184 16.10 0.83 6.98
C VAL A 184 14.74 1.26 6.40
N LEU A 185 14.65 2.46 5.80
CA LEU A 185 13.41 2.92 5.18
C LEU A 185 12.93 1.98 4.06
N ARG A 186 13.82 1.47 3.22
CA ARG A 186 13.47 0.48 2.19
C ARG A 186 12.92 -0.81 2.79
N GLU A 187 13.48 -1.27 3.91
CA GLU A 187 12.97 -2.42 4.63
C GLU A 187 11.58 -2.15 5.22
N MET A 188 11.37 -0.97 5.82
CA MET A 188 10.07 -0.57 6.38
C MET A 188 8.99 -0.45 5.30
N VAL A 189 9.31 0.08 4.14
CA VAL A 189 8.38 0.09 2.99
C VAL A 189 7.98 -1.33 2.58
N ARG A 190 8.94 -2.27 2.54
CA ARG A 190 8.63 -3.66 2.20
C ARG A 190 7.74 -4.31 3.26
N GLU A 191 8.07 -4.14 4.54
CA GLU A 191 7.28 -4.70 5.64
C GLU A 191 5.87 -4.09 5.73
N SER A 192 5.72 -2.78 5.54
CA SER A 192 4.42 -2.11 5.56
C SER A 192 3.54 -2.52 4.38
N ASN A 193 4.11 -2.63 3.19
CA ASN A 193 3.38 -3.12 2.02
C ASN A 193 2.92 -4.57 2.21
N GLU A 194 3.79 -5.43 2.73
CA GLU A 194 3.43 -6.82 3.04
C GLU A 194 2.27 -6.88 4.04
N LEU A 195 2.34 -6.08 5.11
CA LEU A 195 1.29 -6.00 6.13
C LEU A 195 -0.03 -5.49 5.54
N PHE A 196 0.01 -4.46 4.70
CA PHE A 196 -1.16 -3.94 4.00
C PHE A 196 -1.77 -4.97 3.04
N TYR A 197 -0.95 -5.68 2.25
CA TYR A 197 -1.44 -6.73 1.36
C TYR A 197 -2.09 -7.89 2.13
N GLN A 198 -1.51 -8.31 3.25
CA GLN A 198 -2.09 -9.35 4.13
C GLN A 198 -3.46 -8.89 4.68
N SER A 199 -3.59 -7.65 5.16
CA SER A 199 -4.85 -7.08 5.65
C SER A 199 -5.90 -6.97 4.54
N ARG A 200 -5.48 -6.55 3.35
CA ARG A 200 -6.34 -6.45 2.17
C ARG A 200 -6.82 -7.82 1.68
N GLU A 201 -5.96 -8.82 1.62
CA GLU A 201 -6.33 -10.18 1.24
C GLU A 201 -7.35 -10.76 2.21
N ARG A 202 -7.18 -10.49 3.52
CA ARG A 202 -8.15 -10.86 4.55
C ARG A 202 -9.51 -10.21 4.33
N LYS A 203 -9.56 -8.95 3.95
CA LYS A 203 -10.80 -8.23 3.59
C LYS A 203 -11.52 -8.91 2.42
N TYR A 204 -10.81 -9.39 1.41
CA TYR A 204 -11.41 -10.12 0.28
C TYR A 204 -11.78 -11.57 0.61
N SER A 205 -11.15 -12.21 1.59
CA SER A 205 -11.42 -13.58 2.03
C SER A 205 -12.41 -13.69 3.20
N LEU A 206 -13.21 -12.65 3.46
CA LEU A 206 -14.18 -12.59 4.58
C LEU A 206 -15.30 -13.64 4.49
N LEU A 207 -15.78 -13.97 3.29
CA LEU A 207 -16.98 -14.80 3.09
C LEU A 207 -16.97 -16.16 3.78
N PRO A 208 -15.86 -16.96 3.76
CA PRO A 208 -15.81 -18.23 4.47
C PRO A 208 -15.95 -18.09 5.99
N THR A 209 -15.33 -17.06 6.56
CA THR A 209 -15.37 -16.78 8.01
C THR A 209 -16.76 -16.28 8.42
N LEU A 210 -17.37 -15.39 7.64
CA LEU A 210 -18.73 -14.91 7.86
C LEU A 210 -19.76 -16.04 7.85
N ARG A 211 -19.65 -16.99 6.92
CA ARG A 211 -20.55 -18.17 6.87
C ARG A 211 -20.47 -19.04 8.12
N LYS A 212 -19.31 -19.09 8.77
CA LYS A 212 -19.12 -19.81 10.04
C LYS A 212 -19.72 -19.04 11.23
N LEU A 213 -19.55 -17.71 11.24
CA LEU A 213 -20.08 -16.84 12.28
C LEU A 213 -21.60 -16.67 12.18
N GLN A 214 -22.18 -16.54 10.98
CA GLN A 214 -23.64 -16.39 10.75
C GLN A 214 -24.50 -17.53 11.28
N LYS A 215 -23.95 -18.68 11.58
CA LYS A 215 -24.68 -19.78 12.23
C LYS A 215 -25.03 -19.48 13.70
N GLY A 216 -24.46 -18.43 14.29
CA GLY A 216 -24.67 -18.05 15.67
C GLY A 216 -25.32 -16.69 15.88
N ASP A 217 -24.88 -15.63 15.18
CA ASP A 217 -25.36 -14.26 15.42
C ASP A 217 -24.96 -13.33 14.26
N ILE A 218 -25.93 -12.62 13.67
CA ILE A 218 -25.73 -11.69 12.56
C ILE A 218 -24.94 -10.46 13.02
N ASP A 219 -25.16 -10.00 14.25
CA ASP A 219 -24.50 -8.81 14.79
C ASP A 219 -23.01 -9.04 14.97
N THR A 220 -22.61 -10.21 15.47
CA THR A 220 -21.18 -10.62 15.58
C THR A 220 -20.48 -10.62 14.20
N ALA A 221 -21.17 -11.10 13.18
CA ALA A 221 -20.64 -11.08 11.81
C ALA A 221 -20.42 -9.63 11.29
N HIS A 222 -21.34 -8.71 11.61
CA HIS A 222 -21.21 -7.30 11.26
C HIS A 222 -19.97 -6.64 11.91
N TYR A 223 -19.78 -6.85 13.21
CA TYR A 223 -18.61 -6.33 13.93
C TYR A 223 -17.28 -6.90 13.40
N TYR A 224 -17.27 -8.17 13.03
CA TYR A 224 -16.06 -8.77 12.42
C TYR A 224 -15.69 -8.07 11.10
N VAL A 225 -16.66 -7.76 10.24
CA VAL A 225 -16.41 -7.00 9.01
C VAL A 225 -15.79 -5.64 9.33
N GLN A 226 -16.32 -4.93 10.34
CA GLN A 226 -15.78 -3.64 10.77
C GLN A 226 -14.34 -3.75 11.28
N VAL A 227 -14.03 -4.76 12.10
CA VAL A 227 -12.67 -5.00 12.61
C VAL A 227 -11.68 -5.17 11.47
N VAL A 228 -12.02 -6.00 10.48
CA VAL A 228 -11.15 -6.22 9.32
C VAL A 228 -11.00 -4.97 8.46
N ASP A 229 -12.07 -4.17 8.32
CA ASP A 229 -12.02 -2.93 7.55
C ASP A 229 -11.12 -1.88 8.21
N TYR A 230 -11.30 -1.64 9.52
CA TYR A 230 -10.45 -0.70 10.26
C TYR A 230 -8.98 -1.14 10.29
N LEU A 231 -8.72 -2.45 10.40
CA LEU A 231 -7.37 -2.98 10.35
C LEU A 231 -6.70 -2.72 8.98
N ASN A 232 -7.46 -2.89 7.91
CA ASN A 232 -7.01 -2.59 6.56
C ASN A 232 -6.71 -1.09 6.37
N GLU A 233 -7.60 -0.18 6.85
CA GLU A 233 -7.37 1.26 6.74
C GLU A 233 -6.19 1.72 7.61
N MET A 234 -5.97 1.14 8.78
CA MET A 234 -4.82 1.41 9.64
C MET A 234 -3.49 1.03 8.95
N THR A 235 -3.42 -0.16 8.36
CA THR A 235 -2.22 -0.62 7.64
C THR A 235 -1.98 0.15 6.34
N LYS A 236 -3.03 0.64 5.70
CA LYS A 236 -2.96 1.53 4.54
C LYS A 236 -2.37 2.89 4.92
N ALA A 237 -2.83 3.51 6.01
CA ALA A 237 -2.27 4.75 6.52
C ALA A 237 -0.77 4.61 6.83
N LEU A 238 -0.35 3.48 7.44
CA LEU A 238 1.06 3.18 7.64
C LEU A 238 1.86 3.11 6.33
N ALA A 239 1.32 2.49 5.28
CA ALA A 239 1.98 2.44 3.97
C ALA A 239 2.09 3.83 3.32
N HIS A 240 1.12 4.72 3.57
CA HIS A 240 1.15 6.12 3.15
C HIS A 240 2.15 6.98 3.94
N ILE A 241 2.65 6.52 5.08
CA ILE A 241 3.76 7.15 5.81
C ILE A 241 5.10 6.61 5.31
N THR A 242 5.27 5.29 5.26
CA THR A 242 6.56 4.65 4.98
C THR A 242 7.08 4.93 3.58
N ARG A 243 6.19 4.93 2.59
CA ARG A 243 6.56 5.14 1.19
C ARG A 243 7.03 6.55 0.90
N PRO A 244 6.28 7.63 1.23
CA PRO A 244 6.77 8.99 1.05
C PRO A 244 8.04 9.29 1.85
N ALA A 245 8.16 8.73 3.07
CA ALA A 245 9.36 8.84 3.89
C ALA A 245 10.60 8.25 3.17
N PHE A 246 10.48 7.07 2.59
CA PHE A 246 11.54 6.48 1.80
C PHE A 246 11.84 7.30 0.53
N GLU A 247 10.82 7.69 -0.22
CA GLU A 247 10.98 8.47 -1.46
C GLU A 247 11.66 9.83 -1.18
N HIS A 248 11.37 10.46 -0.06
CA HIS A 248 11.99 11.72 0.36
C HIS A 248 13.50 11.57 0.55
N ILE A 249 13.92 10.55 1.30
CA ILE A 249 15.35 10.30 1.58
C ILE A 249 16.07 9.71 0.36
N ASP A 250 15.40 8.86 -0.43
CA ASP A 250 15.98 8.26 -1.64
C ASP A 250 16.28 9.31 -2.72
N ASN A 251 15.47 10.37 -2.77
CA ASN A 251 15.65 11.53 -3.66
C ASN A 251 16.63 12.59 -3.14
N ASN A 252 17.26 12.37 -1.99
CA ASN A 252 18.16 13.31 -1.33
C ASN A 252 17.50 14.69 -1.11
N HIS A 253 16.20 14.71 -0.73
CA HIS A 253 15.57 15.95 -0.27
C HIS A 253 16.16 16.37 1.06
N GLU A 254 16.09 17.65 1.36
CA GLU A 254 16.52 18.21 2.63
C GLU A 254 15.74 17.55 3.81
N GLY A 255 16.45 17.17 4.86
CA GLY A 255 15.86 16.52 6.02
C GLY A 255 14.85 17.40 6.76
N LEU A 256 14.15 16.82 7.71
CA LEU A 256 13.22 17.53 8.58
C LEU A 256 13.97 18.51 9.48
N SER A 257 13.36 19.65 9.79
CA SER A 257 13.94 20.61 10.75
C SER A 257 13.98 20.00 12.16
N LYS A 258 14.74 20.64 13.05
CA LYS A 258 14.84 20.20 14.43
C LYS A 258 13.47 20.22 15.12
N GLU A 259 12.71 21.29 14.90
CA GLU A 259 11.37 21.45 15.47
C GLU A 259 10.40 20.38 14.94
N GLN A 260 10.41 20.12 13.62
CA GLN A 260 9.61 19.05 13.02
C GLN A 260 9.97 17.67 13.58
N THR A 261 11.26 17.43 13.83
CA THR A 261 11.74 16.17 14.43
C THR A 261 11.28 16.01 15.87
N GLU A 262 11.39 17.07 16.69
CA GLU A 262 10.94 17.08 18.07
C GLU A 262 9.43 16.86 18.19
N ASP A 263 8.62 17.53 17.36
CA ASP A 263 7.17 17.34 17.28
C ASP A 263 6.83 15.87 16.95
N LEU A 264 7.47 15.28 15.92
CA LEU A 264 7.23 13.90 15.52
C LEU A 264 7.71 12.88 16.54
N MET A 265 8.79 13.14 17.30
CA MET A 265 9.21 12.27 18.39
C MET A 265 8.16 12.23 19.50
N HIS A 266 7.66 13.40 19.93
CA HIS A 266 6.60 13.47 20.93
C HIS A 266 5.34 12.73 20.47
N ILE A 267 4.92 12.94 19.22
CA ILE A 267 3.76 12.24 18.63
C ILE A 267 4.01 10.72 18.57
N ASN A 268 5.22 10.27 18.26
CA ASN A 268 5.58 8.85 18.25
C ASN A 268 5.40 8.19 19.63
N ASP A 269 5.88 8.84 20.67
CA ASP A 269 5.78 8.33 22.05
C ASP A 269 4.31 8.21 22.49
N GLU A 270 3.48 9.19 22.14
CA GLU A 270 2.04 9.16 22.40
C GLU A 270 1.33 8.04 21.62
N VAL A 271 1.65 7.84 20.34
CA VAL A 271 1.11 6.76 19.51
C VAL A 271 1.49 5.40 20.09
N GLU A 272 2.76 5.20 20.47
CA GLU A 272 3.21 3.94 21.07
C GLU A 272 2.46 3.66 22.37
N SER A 273 2.28 4.68 23.21
CA SER A 273 1.56 4.55 24.48
C SER A 273 0.10 4.15 24.25
N ILE A 274 -0.61 4.84 23.33
CA ILE A 274 -2.01 4.50 22.97
C ILE A 274 -2.10 3.06 22.49
N TYR A 275 -1.22 2.64 21.59
CA TYR A 275 -1.28 1.28 21.01
C TYR A 275 -0.94 0.19 22.01
N ARG A 276 -0.05 0.48 22.98
CA ARG A 276 0.26 -0.43 24.08
C ARG A 276 -0.97 -0.66 24.96
N HIS A 277 -1.71 0.40 25.32
CA HIS A 277 -2.96 0.28 26.10
C HIS A 277 -4.03 -0.48 25.31
N ILE A 278 -4.23 -0.17 24.04
CA ILE A 278 -5.19 -0.89 23.19
C ILE A 278 -4.84 -2.39 23.12
N ASN A 279 -3.59 -2.73 22.86
CA ASN A 279 -3.15 -4.13 22.80
C ASN A 279 -3.34 -4.85 24.13
N ASN A 280 -3.08 -4.17 25.24
CA ASN A 280 -3.31 -4.75 26.57
C ASN A 280 -4.80 -5.06 26.79
N MET A 281 -5.69 -4.10 26.50
CA MET A 281 -7.14 -4.31 26.58
C MET A 281 -7.63 -5.46 25.69
N LEU A 282 -7.13 -5.57 24.48
CA LEU A 282 -7.50 -6.63 23.55
C LEU A 282 -7.02 -8.02 24.02
N ARG A 283 -5.84 -8.09 24.65
CA ARG A 283 -5.28 -9.36 25.17
C ARG A 283 -5.93 -9.81 26.46
N THR A 284 -6.20 -8.88 27.37
CA THR A 284 -6.81 -9.18 28.67
C THR A 284 -8.33 -9.31 28.59
N GLY A 285 -8.95 -8.67 27.60
CA GLY A 285 -10.39 -8.50 27.51
C GLY A 285 -10.96 -7.52 28.53
N ASP A 286 -10.11 -6.80 29.25
CA ASP A 286 -10.50 -5.76 30.19
C ASP A 286 -10.46 -4.41 29.51
N PHE A 287 -11.62 -3.76 29.40
CA PHE A 287 -11.81 -2.46 28.75
C PHE A 287 -11.97 -1.31 29.74
N SER A 288 -11.55 -1.49 31.00
CA SER A 288 -11.64 -0.44 32.04
C SER A 288 -10.87 0.84 31.67
N ASP A 289 -9.76 0.70 30.94
CA ASP A 289 -8.89 1.81 30.53
C ASP A 289 -9.38 2.54 29.27
N LEU A 290 -10.58 2.23 28.76
CA LEU A 290 -11.09 2.81 27.50
C LEU A 290 -11.16 4.34 27.56
N ASP A 291 -11.67 4.92 28.65
CA ASP A 291 -11.80 6.38 28.79
C ASP A 291 -10.44 7.07 28.80
N MET A 292 -9.45 6.45 29.46
CA MET A 292 -8.07 6.94 29.45
C MET A 292 -7.48 6.96 28.02
N VAL A 293 -7.70 5.90 27.22
CA VAL A 293 -7.24 5.85 25.83
C VAL A 293 -7.94 6.93 24.98
N LEU A 294 -9.22 7.23 25.24
CA LEU A 294 -9.91 8.32 24.57
C LEU A 294 -9.32 9.69 24.92
N GLU A 295 -8.97 9.93 26.17
CA GLU A 295 -8.31 11.18 26.57
C GLU A 295 -6.89 11.30 25.97
N MET A 296 -6.11 10.22 25.95
CA MET A 296 -4.78 10.19 25.30
C MET A 296 -4.90 10.52 23.81
N ARG A 297 -5.88 9.93 23.10
CA ARG A 297 -6.16 10.24 21.70
C ARG A 297 -6.49 11.71 21.49
N ASP A 298 -7.36 12.30 22.34
CA ASP A 298 -7.77 13.68 22.18
C ASP A 298 -6.60 14.63 22.36
N ARG A 299 -5.73 14.39 23.36
CA ARG A 299 -4.46 15.12 23.55
C ARG A 299 -3.55 15.00 22.34
N LEU A 300 -3.39 13.78 21.79
CA LEU A 300 -2.60 13.55 20.58
C LEU A 300 -3.16 14.33 19.39
N PHE A 301 -4.49 14.38 19.23
CA PHE A 301 -5.10 15.12 18.12
C PHE A 301 -4.94 16.64 18.26
N GLU A 302 -4.96 17.17 19.48
CA GLU A 302 -4.61 18.58 19.76
C GLU A 302 -3.14 18.85 19.44
N ALA A 303 -2.20 18.00 19.88
CA ALA A 303 -0.79 18.11 19.54
C ALA A 303 -0.54 18.08 18.02
N ILE A 304 -1.20 17.18 17.30
CA ILE A 304 -1.12 17.13 15.84
C ILE A 304 -1.69 18.41 15.19
N ALA A 305 -2.80 18.93 15.70
CA ALA A 305 -3.41 20.16 15.17
C ALA A 305 -2.50 21.38 15.39
N ASP A 306 -1.87 21.48 16.56
CA ASP A 306 -0.92 22.54 16.86
C ASP A 306 0.36 22.43 16.02
N ALA A 307 0.86 21.22 15.81
CA ALA A 307 2.00 20.95 14.94
C ALA A 307 1.71 21.36 13.48
N ILE A 308 0.52 21.04 12.96
CA ILE A 308 0.07 21.48 11.61
C ILE A 308 0.01 23.01 11.53
N LYS A 309 -0.58 23.67 12.54
CA LYS A 309 -0.71 25.13 12.59
C LYS A 309 0.67 25.80 12.63
N SER A 310 1.58 25.27 13.43
CA SER A 310 2.95 25.76 13.53
C SER A 310 3.70 25.63 12.19
N GLU A 311 3.51 24.50 11.48
CA GLU A 311 4.12 24.29 10.16
C GLU A 311 3.56 25.25 9.11
N VAL A 312 2.25 25.49 9.07
CA VAL A 312 1.65 26.48 8.18
C VAL A 312 2.23 27.88 8.43
N THR A 313 2.48 28.23 9.69
CA THR A 313 3.13 29.49 10.05
C THR A 313 4.57 29.55 9.52
N ARG A 314 5.35 28.47 9.70
CA ARG A 314 6.74 28.37 9.20
C ARG A 314 6.80 28.48 7.67
N ILE A 315 5.85 27.87 6.97
CA ILE A 315 5.73 28.00 5.51
C ILE A 315 5.45 29.45 5.08
N ASN A 316 4.49 30.11 5.74
CA ASN A 316 4.13 31.50 5.44
C ASN A 316 5.31 32.49 5.69
N GLU A 317 6.16 32.18 6.64
CA GLU A 317 7.35 32.97 6.96
C GLU A 317 8.59 32.60 6.13
N ASN A 318 8.44 31.69 5.13
CA ASN A 318 9.52 31.14 4.31
C ASN A 318 10.69 30.54 5.13
N ARG A 319 10.39 29.97 6.30
CA ARG A 319 11.37 29.31 7.20
C ARG A 319 11.36 27.78 7.07
N SER A 320 10.62 27.25 6.12
CA SER A 320 10.44 25.81 5.96
C SER A 320 10.71 25.37 4.52
N ASN A 321 11.37 24.22 4.37
CA ASN A 321 11.55 23.60 3.05
C ASN A 321 10.26 22.95 2.58
N THR A 322 9.81 23.29 1.38
CA THR A 322 8.52 22.81 0.82
C THR A 322 8.42 21.27 0.81
N LYS A 323 9.49 20.55 0.48
CA LYS A 323 9.48 19.08 0.40
C LYS A 323 9.44 18.43 1.79
N ALA A 324 10.22 18.98 2.72
CA ALA A 324 10.21 18.55 4.12
C ALA A 324 8.84 18.82 4.76
N SER A 325 8.23 19.99 4.49
CA SER A 325 6.87 20.32 4.96
C SER A 325 5.81 19.38 4.43
N ILE A 326 5.86 19.01 3.15
CA ILE A 326 4.92 18.05 2.57
C ILE A 326 5.04 16.69 3.25
N LEU A 327 6.26 16.19 3.44
CA LEU A 327 6.47 14.94 4.16
C LEU A 327 5.94 15.02 5.60
N TYR A 328 6.31 16.07 6.32
CA TYR A 328 5.89 16.30 7.70
C TYR A 328 4.37 16.33 7.86
N LEU A 329 3.67 17.13 7.04
CA LEU A 329 2.21 17.21 7.06
C LEU A 329 1.55 15.89 6.64
N THR A 330 2.16 15.14 5.72
CA THR A 330 1.67 13.80 5.34
C THR A 330 1.77 12.84 6.52
N ILE A 331 2.92 12.81 7.22
CA ILE A 331 3.09 11.96 8.40
C ILE A 331 2.05 12.32 9.47
N LEU A 332 1.84 13.59 9.77
CA LEU A 332 0.87 14.04 10.77
C LEU A 332 -0.57 13.60 10.42
N ASN A 333 -1.00 13.81 9.19
CA ASN A 333 -2.37 13.46 8.77
C ASN A 333 -2.60 11.95 8.74
N GLU A 334 -1.64 11.17 8.24
CA GLU A 334 -1.76 9.72 8.21
C GLU A 334 -1.65 9.11 9.61
N THR A 335 -0.84 9.71 10.52
CA THR A 335 -0.80 9.31 11.93
C THR A 335 -2.15 9.54 12.60
N LYS A 336 -2.78 10.69 12.39
CA LYS A 336 -4.13 10.97 12.86
C LYS A 336 -5.15 9.95 12.37
N SER A 337 -5.09 9.62 11.06
CA SER A 337 -5.93 8.60 10.44
C SER A 337 -5.70 7.23 11.09
N MET A 338 -4.44 6.83 11.24
CA MET A 338 -4.04 5.54 11.81
C MET A 338 -4.57 5.36 13.25
N VAL A 339 -4.44 6.39 14.09
CA VAL A 339 -4.94 6.38 15.49
C VAL A 339 -6.46 6.39 15.54
N LEU A 340 -7.12 7.12 14.62
CA LEU A 340 -8.58 7.10 14.53
C LEU A 340 -9.10 5.70 14.19
N GLN A 341 -8.47 5.01 13.25
CA GLN A 341 -8.86 3.65 12.86
C GLN A 341 -8.59 2.64 13.97
N SER A 342 -7.50 2.77 14.72
CA SER A 342 -7.21 1.89 15.86
C SER A 342 -8.23 2.02 16.99
N ARG A 343 -8.73 3.23 17.25
CA ARG A 343 -9.83 3.46 18.19
C ARG A 343 -11.16 2.83 17.70
N ASN A 344 -11.46 2.97 16.43
CA ASN A 344 -12.68 2.39 15.84
C ASN A 344 -12.58 0.85 15.87
N LEU A 345 -11.42 0.31 15.59
CA LEU A 345 -11.10 -1.12 15.71
C LEU A 345 -11.31 -1.61 17.14
N LEU A 346 -10.80 -0.89 18.15
CA LEU A 346 -10.99 -1.23 19.56
C LEU A 346 -12.46 -1.29 19.93
N LYS A 347 -13.26 -0.29 19.52
CA LYS A 347 -14.71 -0.25 19.76
C LYS A 347 -15.41 -1.45 19.11
N SER A 348 -15.12 -1.75 17.86
CA SER A 348 -15.73 -2.89 17.15
C SER A 348 -15.27 -4.22 17.73
N GLN A 349 -13.99 -4.35 18.13
CA GLN A 349 -13.46 -5.55 18.75
C GLN A 349 -14.11 -5.80 20.14
N ARG A 350 -14.35 -4.73 20.91
CA ARG A 350 -15.10 -4.82 22.16
C ARG A 350 -16.50 -5.39 21.94
N TYR A 351 -17.28 -4.84 21.00
CA TYR A 351 -18.61 -5.36 20.67
C TYR A 351 -18.56 -6.80 20.18
N PHE A 352 -17.54 -7.14 19.38
CA PHE A 352 -17.33 -8.50 18.88
C PHE A 352 -17.05 -9.52 20.00
N LEU A 353 -16.36 -9.11 21.06
CA LEU A 353 -16.07 -9.93 22.23
C LEU A 353 -17.26 -10.03 23.21
N GLU A 354 -18.01 -8.94 23.42
CA GLU A 354 -19.10 -8.86 24.37
C GLU A 354 -20.37 -9.61 23.90
N HIS A 355 -20.62 -9.74 22.60
CA HIS A 355 -21.84 -10.35 22.03
C HIS A 355 -21.79 -11.87 21.89
N LYS A 356 -20.70 -12.53 22.28
CA LYS A 356 -20.61 -13.98 22.30
C LYS A 356 -20.52 -14.52 23.72
N ASP A 357 -21.67 -14.99 24.22
CA ASP A 357 -21.85 -15.84 25.43
C ASP A 357 -21.18 -15.35 26.74
N GLY A 358 -21.65 -14.21 27.28
CA GLY A 358 -21.31 -13.80 28.65
C GLY A 358 -19.83 -13.41 28.86
N PRO A 359 -19.47 -12.82 29.98
CA PRO A 359 -18.14 -12.25 30.15
C PRO A 359 -17.07 -13.35 30.11
N LEU A 360 -16.31 -13.40 28.97
CA LEU A 360 -14.91 -13.85 28.93
C LEU A 360 -14.60 -15.31 29.36
N GLN A 361 -15.38 -16.32 28.92
CA GLN A 361 -15.02 -17.73 29.16
C GLN A 361 -13.68 -18.16 28.52
N TRP A 362 -13.17 -17.39 27.53
CA TRP A 362 -11.90 -17.70 26.89
C TRP A 362 -10.68 -17.32 27.74
N LEU A 363 -10.78 -16.32 28.65
CA LEU A 363 -9.71 -16.00 29.61
C LEU A 363 -9.43 -17.13 30.60
N ASN A 364 -10.42 -17.97 30.89
CA ASN A 364 -10.24 -19.13 31.77
C ASN A 364 -9.48 -20.29 31.12
N LYS A 365 -9.24 -20.24 29.80
CA LYS A 365 -8.40 -21.23 29.08
C LYS A 365 -6.91 -20.87 29.05
N ILE A 366 -6.52 -19.66 29.53
CA ILE A 366 -5.11 -19.21 29.59
C ILE A 366 -4.48 -19.48 30.99
N LYS A 367 -5.26 -19.88 31.97
CA LYS A 367 -4.76 -20.41 33.23
C LYS A 367 -4.58 -21.93 33.09
#